data_7b8fc1ac90aec0749d1c3b28f4b557f2
#
_entry.id   7b8fc1ac90aec0749d1c3b28f4b557f2
#
_cell.length_a   1.000
_cell.length_b   1.000
_cell.length_c   1.000
_cell.angle_alpha   90.00
_cell.angle_beta   90.00
_cell.angle_gamma   90.00
#
_symmetry.space_group_name_H-M   'P 1'
#
loop_
_entity.id
_entity.type
_entity.pdbx_description
1 polymer ?
#
loop_
_entity_poly.entity_id
_entity_poly.type
_entity_poly.pdbx_seq_one_letter_code
_entity_poly.pdbx_strand_id
1 'polypeptide(L)'
;MNIASKSTATPNRVEMLLEFIKDTNKQYTKKELQELFSPQSDAVFKDNFSILNSLQLIKIEDDIVRINLEKSKLSTLEIIQKAIFDDDFVYKDNFVYSLAWLMIQNENSIQKLDWQGQVNTLIMDDFLGNFSELDLTSNPPWQNFYYWCNYLGFATKSYISKNTYVFPDPTEAIHRELSSIFGKTKELKIDNFFKLLAQKIPVLEYGSARNKIMENTREGLSLAKNQLSFATSLALLRLEKRGLIVLTQKSDATSMTIKTSTEDRIISHISYVGK
;
A
#
# COMPACT_ATOMS: atom_id res chain seq x y z
N MET A 1 -14.62 -7.38 -0.71
CA MET A 1 -14.50 -6.75 -2.05
C MET A 1 -13.03 -6.68 -2.39
N ASN A 2 -12.64 -6.85 -3.64
CA ASN A 2 -11.22 -6.72 -4.03
C ASN A 2 -11.08 -5.54 -5.01
N ILE A 3 -10.39 -4.47 -4.57
CA ILE A 3 -10.11 -3.30 -5.42
C ILE A 3 -9.41 -3.73 -6.71
N ALA A 4 -8.49 -4.69 -6.64
CA ALA A 4 -7.74 -5.17 -7.78
C ALA A 4 -8.60 -5.90 -8.83
N SER A 5 -9.71 -6.53 -8.43
CA SER A 5 -10.61 -7.25 -9.35
C SER A 5 -11.44 -6.32 -10.26
N LYS A 6 -11.54 -5.04 -9.90
CA LYS A 6 -12.25 -4.01 -10.67
C LYS A 6 -11.36 -3.43 -11.75
N SER A 7 -11.11 -4.17 -12.82
CA SER A 7 -10.11 -3.84 -13.85
C SER A 7 -10.31 -2.47 -14.53
N THR A 8 -11.52 -1.92 -14.54
CA THR A 8 -11.81 -0.60 -15.09
C THR A 8 -11.66 0.54 -14.07
N ALA A 9 -11.53 0.21 -12.78
CA ALA A 9 -11.33 1.18 -11.71
C ALA A 9 -9.83 1.33 -11.38
N THR A 10 -9.12 2.00 -12.26
CA THR A 10 -7.73 2.38 -12.01
C THR A 10 -7.67 3.51 -10.98
N PRO A 11 -6.58 3.62 -10.18
CA PRO A 11 -6.47 4.65 -9.14
C PRO A 11 -6.72 6.07 -9.66
N ASN A 12 -6.16 6.43 -10.81
CA ASN A 12 -6.35 7.75 -11.39
C ASN A 12 -7.82 8.06 -11.72
N ARG A 13 -8.59 7.07 -12.18
CA ARG A 13 -10.03 7.26 -12.44
C ARG A 13 -10.83 7.41 -11.17
N VAL A 14 -10.50 6.65 -10.14
CA VAL A 14 -11.13 6.77 -8.82
C VAL A 14 -10.83 8.14 -8.22
N GLU A 15 -9.57 8.59 -8.28
CA GLU A 15 -9.14 9.92 -7.86
C GLU A 15 -9.89 11.02 -8.60
N MET A 16 -9.91 10.98 -9.94
CA MET A 16 -10.63 11.95 -10.77
C MET A 16 -12.12 12.04 -10.42
N LEU A 17 -12.79 10.90 -10.21
CA LEU A 17 -14.20 10.90 -9.82
C LEU A 17 -14.39 11.52 -8.44
N LEU A 18 -13.52 11.19 -7.47
CA LEU A 18 -13.59 11.79 -6.14
C LEU A 18 -13.36 13.29 -6.17
N GLU A 19 -12.36 13.76 -6.91
CA GLU A 19 -12.07 15.19 -7.06
C GLU A 19 -13.22 15.92 -7.77
N PHE A 20 -13.77 15.33 -8.84
CA PHE A 20 -14.92 15.88 -9.52
C PHE A 20 -16.10 16.11 -8.57
N ILE A 21 -16.39 15.15 -7.70
CA ILE A 21 -17.47 15.27 -6.69
C ILE A 21 -17.11 16.33 -5.62
N LYS A 22 -15.82 16.45 -5.25
CA LYS A 22 -15.35 17.45 -4.26
C LYS A 22 -15.43 18.89 -4.76
N ASP A 23 -15.04 19.11 -6.01
CA ASP A 23 -14.83 20.46 -6.54
C ASP A 23 -16.11 21.13 -7.02
N THR A 24 -17.18 20.37 -7.14
CA THR A 24 -18.44 20.93 -7.64
C THR A 24 -19.28 21.50 -6.51
N ASN A 25 -19.65 22.79 -6.63
CA ASN A 25 -20.71 23.39 -5.84
C ASN A 25 -22.11 22.88 -6.21
N LYS A 26 -22.20 21.96 -7.20
CA LYS A 26 -23.43 21.35 -7.66
C LYS A 26 -23.65 20.02 -6.97
N GLN A 27 -24.90 19.72 -6.72
CA GLN A 27 -25.33 18.41 -6.25
C GLN A 27 -25.71 17.59 -7.46
N TYR A 28 -25.19 16.38 -7.55
CA TYR A 28 -25.45 15.46 -8.65
C TYR A 28 -26.13 14.20 -8.15
N THR A 29 -27.11 13.72 -8.90
CA THR A 29 -27.59 12.35 -8.79
C THR A 29 -26.53 11.39 -9.35
N LYS A 30 -26.63 10.13 -8.95
CA LYS A 30 -25.73 9.09 -9.48
C LYS A 30 -25.81 8.99 -11.01
N LYS A 31 -26.99 9.20 -11.59
CA LYS A 31 -27.21 9.16 -13.05
C LYS A 31 -26.50 10.31 -13.75
N GLU A 32 -26.64 11.52 -13.24
CA GLU A 32 -25.95 12.69 -13.80
C GLU A 32 -24.43 12.54 -13.74
N LEU A 33 -23.89 12.01 -12.62
CA LEU A 33 -22.46 11.72 -12.51
C LEU A 33 -21.99 10.70 -13.54
N GLN A 34 -22.80 9.67 -13.81
CA GLN A 34 -22.48 8.66 -14.82
C GLN A 34 -22.44 9.27 -16.22
N GLU A 35 -23.43 10.10 -16.57
CA GLU A 35 -23.51 10.78 -17.88
C GLU A 35 -22.34 11.75 -18.09
N LEU A 36 -21.87 12.40 -17.02
CA LEU A 36 -20.75 13.34 -17.09
C LEU A 36 -19.38 12.66 -17.10
N PHE A 37 -19.19 11.65 -16.21
CA PHE A 37 -17.88 11.01 -16.01
C PHE A 37 -17.57 9.94 -17.05
N SER A 38 -18.54 9.16 -17.46
CA SER A 38 -18.34 8.05 -18.41
C SER A 38 -19.57 7.80 -19.29
N PRO A 39 -19.89 8.73 -20.20
CA PRO A 39 -21.10 8.64 -21.02
C PRO A 39 -21.13 7.43 -21.95
N GLN A 40 -19.98 6.84 -22.27
CA GLN A 40 -19.86 5.73 -23.21
C GLN A 40 -19.73 4.37 -22.54
N SER A 41 -19.63 4.30 -21.19
CA SER A 41 -19.39 3.03 -20.50
C SER A 41 -19.92 3.02 -19.08
N ASP A 42 -21.05 2.38 -18.90
CA ASP A 42 -21.64 2.14 -17.59
C ASP A 42 -20.71 1.33 -16.65
N ALA A 43 -19.96 0.38 -17.20
CA ALA A 43 -19.08 -0.47 -16.42
C ALA A 43 -17.95 0.35 -15.76
N VAL A 44 -17.35 1.28 -16.52
CA VAL A 44 -16.31 2.16 -16.00
C VAL A 44 -16.83 2.99 -14.85
N PHE A 45 -17.97 3.63 -15.00
CA PHE A 45 -18.57 4.43 -13.92
C PHE A 45 -18.91 3.56 -12.71
N LYS A 46 -19.60 2.43 -12.91
CA LYS A 46 -20.04 1.53 -11.84
C LYS A 46 -18.87 1.01 -11.01
N ASP A 47 -17.78 0.62 -11.65
CA ASP A 47 -16.60 0.11 -10.94
C ASP A 47 -15.92 1.21 -10.09
N ASN A 48 -15.67 2.39 -10.67
CA ASN A 48 -15.06 3.51 -9.94
C ASN A 48 -15.94 4.00 -8.78
N PHE A 49 -17.22 4.17 -9.04
CA PHE A 49 -18.20 4.57 -8.03
C PHE A 49 -18.32 3.54 -6.90
N SER A 50 -18.30 2.24 -7.25
CA SER A 50 -18.32 1.15 -6.28
C SER A 50 -17.11 1.20 -5.33
N ILE A 51 -15.92 1.55 -5.82
CA ILE A 51 -14.74 1.70 -4.96
C ILE A 51 -14.92 2.88 -4.00
N LEU A 52 -15.30 4.05 -4.49
CA LEU A 52 -15.52 5.22 -3.62
C LEU A 52 -16.56 4.95 -2.52
N ASN A 53 -17.64 4.26 -2.89
CA ASN A 53 -18.68 3.89 -1.94
C ASN A 53 -18.17 2.85 -0.90
N SER A 54 -17.42 1.85 -1.34
CA SER A 54 -16.85 0.83 -0.43
C SER A 54 -15.80 1.39 0.52
N LEU A 55 -15.04 2.38 0.07
CA LEU A 55 -14.11 3.14 0.91
C LEU A 55 -14.84 4.18 1.80
N GLN A 56 -16.16 4.24 1.74
CA GLN A 56 -16.98 5.20 2.49
C GLN A 56 -16.61 6.68 2.24
N LEU A 57 -16.00 6.96 1.09
CA LEU A 57 -15.60 8.33 0.71
C LEU A 57 -16.76 9.17 0.19
N ILE A 58 -17.84 8.48 -0.23
CA ILE A 58 -19.09 9.10 -0.68
C ILE A 58 -20.28 8.45 0.02
N LYS A 59 -21.38 9.20 0.09
CA LYS A 59 -22.69 8.72 0.54
C LYS A 59 -23.78 9.20 -0.40
N ILE A 60 -24.91 8.51 -0.43
CA ILE A 60 -26.10 8.89 -1.20
C ILE A 60 -27.19 9.29 -0.21
N GLU A 61 -27.67 10.52 -0.29
CA GLU A 61 -28.75 11.07 0.50
C GLU A 61 -29.75 11.74 -0.44
N ASP A 62 -31.02 11.34 -0.38
CA ASP A 62 -32.08 11.87 -1.25
C ASP A 62 -31.73 11.81 -2.76
N ASP A 63 -31.17 10.67 -3.20
CA ASP A 63 -30.64 10.42 -4.56
C ASP A 63 -29.44 11.31 -4.98
N ILE A 64 -28.96 12.15 -4.09
CA ILE A 64 -27.80 13.01 -4.30
C ILE A 64 -26.54 12.36 -3.75
N VAL A 65 -25.50 12.35 -4.57
CA VAL A 65 -24.16 11.89 -4.17
C VAL A 65 -23.43 13.02 -3.44
N ARG A 66 -22.97 12.73 -2.23
CA ARG A 66 -22.24 13.68 -1.37
C ARG A 66 -20.90 13.10 -0.97
N ILE A 67 -19.93 13.95 -0.76
CA ILE A 67 -18.67 13.59 -0.10
C ILE A 67 -18.97 13.22 1.36
N ASN A 68 -18.44 12.08 1.79
CA ASN A 68 -18.51 11.59 3.17
C ASN A 68 -17.15 11.75 3.86
N LEU A 69 -16.60 12.96 3.82
CA LEU A 69 -15.29 13.27 4.41
C LEU A 69 -15.43 14.48 5.31
N GLU A 70 -14.75 14.43 6.44
CA GLU A 70 -14.51 15.62 7.22
C GLU A 70 -13.59 16.58 6.46
N LYS A 71 -13.73 17.88 6.68
CA LYS A 71 -12.83 18.88 6.09
C LYS A 71 -11.40 18.60 6.56
N SER A 72 -10.55 18.19 5.65
CA SER A 72 -9.17 17.85 5.95
C SER A 72 -8.24 18.58 4.96
N LYS A 73 -6.99 18.79 5.39
CA LYS A 73 -5.92 19.33 4.53
C LYS A 73 -5.18 18.24 3.75
N LEU A 74 -5.63 16.99 3.86
CA LEU A 74 -5.02 15.85 3.19
C LEU A 74 -5.28 15.92 1.68
N SER A 75 -4.29 15.52 0.90
CA SER A 75 -4.45 15.28 -0.54
C SER A 75 -5.42 14.13 -0.81
N THR A 76 -5.95 14.06 -2.02
CA THR A 76 -6.87 12.99 -2.41
C THR A 76 -6.22 11.60 -2.28
N LEU A 77 -4.93 11.47 -2.62
CA LEU A 77 -4.17 10.25 -2.42
C LEU A 77 -4.11 9.84 -0.93
N GLU A 78 -3.80 10.78 -0.04
CA GLU A 78 -3.73 10.50 1.42
C GLU A 78 -5.11 10.11 1.98
N ILE A 79 -6.17 10.72 1.49
CA ILE A 79 -7.55 10.36 1.84
C ILE A 79 -7.85 8.91 1.41
N ILE A 80 -7.55 8.57 0.16
CA ILE A 80 -7.75 7.21 -0.38
C ILE A 80 -6.90 6.20 0.39
N GLN A 81 -5.62 6.49 0.62
CA GLN A 81 -4.74 5.61 1.40
C GLN A 81 -5.27 5.37 2.81
N LYS A 82 -5.69 6.44 3.51
CA LYS A 82 -6.27 6.33 4.85
C LYS A 82 -7.53 5.47 4.85
N ALA A 83 -8.41 5.62 3.87
CA ALA A 83 -9.63 4.82 3.76
C ALA A 83 -9.33 3.33 3.45
N ILE A 84 -8.30 3.03 2.65
CA ILE A 84 -7.87 1.65 2.38
C ILE A 84 -7.29 0.98 3.64
N PHE A 85 -6.61 1.73 4.49
CA PHE A 85 -6.00 1.21 5.72
C PHE A 85 -6.85 1.43 6.96
N ASP A 86 -8.08 1.89 6.80
CA ASP A 86 -9.06 1.91 7.88
C ASP A 86 -9.36 0.49 8.37
N ASP A 87 -9.45 0.29 9.68
CA ASP A 87 -9.63 -1.02 10.29
C ASP A 87 -10.86 -1.76 9.75
N ASP A 88 -11.95 -1.04 9.52
CA ASP A 88 -13.18 -1.63 8.95
C ASP A 88 -12.99 -2.14 7.53
N PHE A 89 -12.10 -1.55 6.75
CA PHE A 89 -11.81 -1.95 5.38
C PHE A 89 -10.73 -3.03 5.31
N VAL A 90 -9.67 -2.94 6.11
CA VAL A 90 -8.55 -3.89 6.16
C VAL A 90 -9.04 -5.34 6.27
N TYR A 91 -10.03 -5.59 7.09
CA TYR A 91 -10.58 -6.94 7.30
C TYR A 91 -11.57 -7.41 6.23
N LYS A 92 -11.94 -6.54 5.30
CA LYS A 92 -12.98 -6.83 4.28
C LYS A 92 -12.43 -6.88 2.86
N ASP A 93 -11.21 -6.41 2.61
CA ASP A 93 -10.67 -6.32 1.27
C ASP A 93 -9.38 -7.12 1.08
N ASN A 94 -9.41 -8.01 0.10
CA ASN A 94 -8.27 -8.85 -0.27
C ASN A 94 -7.07 -8.04 -0.79
N PHE A 95 -7.27 -6.79 -1.22
CA PHE A 95 -6.20 -5.91 -1.68
C PHE A 95 -5.16 -5.67 -0.59
N VAL A 96 -5.59 -5.41 0.65
CA VAL A 96 -4.67 -5.12 1.77
C VAL A 96 -3.82 -6.35 2.10
N TYR A 97 -4.40 -7.55 2.07
CA TYR A 97 -3.64 -8.79 2.27
C TYR A 97 -2.69 -9.08 1.10
N SER A 98 -3.12 -8.83 -0.13
CA SER A 98 -2.26 -8.94 -1.31
C SER A 98 -1.08 -7.96 -1.25
N LEU A 99 -1.32 -6.74 -0.76
CA LEU A 99 -0.26 -5.76 -0.55
C LEU A 99 0.70 -6.18 0.57
N ALA A 100 0.18 -6.73 1.68
CA ALA A 100 1.02 -7.28 2.74
C ALA A 100 1.89 -8.45 2.23
N TRP A 101 1.32 -9.35 1.40
CA TRP A 101 2.08 -10.39 0.73
C TRP A 101 3.17 -9.84 -0.18
N LEU A 102 2.90 -8.78 -0.95
CA LEU A 102 3.91 -8.13 -1.78
C LEU A 102 5.05 -7.55 -0.92
N MET A 103 4.74 -6.96 0.24
CA MET A 103 5.74 -6.34 1.13
C MET A 103 6.66 -7.35 1.83
N ILE A 104 6.31 -8.61 1.91
CA ILE A 104 7.19 -9.66 2.45
C ILE A 104 8.05 -10.35 1.38
N GLN A 105 7.84 -10.03 0.10
CA GLN A 105 8.65 -10.59 -0.97
C GLN A 105 10.11 -10.15 -0.86
N ASN A 106 11.02 -11.05 -1.21
CA ASN A 106 12.45 -10.83 -1.14
C ASN A 106 13.10 -10.74 -2.53
N GLU A 107 14.39 -10.53 -2.58
CA GLU A 107 15.16 -10.40 -3.82
C GLU A 107 15.06 -11.64 -4.75
N ASN A 108 14.89 -12.84 -4.18
CA ASN A 108 14.78 -14.08 -4.96
C ASN A 108 13.40 -14.22 -5.64
N SER A 109 12.37 -13.62 -5.05
CA SER A 109 11.01 -13.68 -5.60
C SER A 109 10.71 -12.58 -6.62
N ILE A 110 11.48 -11.48 -6.64
CA ILE A 110 11.27 -10.35 -7.57
C ILE A 110 11.25 -10.80 -9.04
N GLN A 111 12.07 -11.78 -9.42
CA GLN A 111 12.09 -12.30 -10.78
C GLN A 111 10.79 -12.98 -11.21
N LYS A 112 9.98 -13.42 -10.24
CA LYS A 112 8.66 -14.01 -10.44
C LYS A 112 7.53 -12.99 -10.39
N LEU A 113 7.81 -11.74 -10.00
CA LEU A 113 6.88 -10.61 -9.94
C LEU A 113 6.91 -9.82 -11.26
N ASP A 114 6.97 -10.51 -12.38
CA ASP A 114 6.89 -9.89 -13.68
C ASP A 114 5.43 -9.66 -14.12
N TRP A 115 5.28 -8.95 -15.22
CA TRP A 115 3.97 -8.56 -15.74
C TRP A 115 3.16 -9.72 -16.34
N GLN A 116 3.83 -10.73 -16.85
CA GLN A 116 3.21 -11.88 -17.53
C GLN A 116 3.27 -13.15 -16.68
N GLY A 117 3.60 -13.00 -15.45
CA GLY A 117 4.30 -13.91 -14.78
C GLY A 117 3.82 -15.07 -14.01
N GLN A 118 4.71 -15.43 -13.18
CA GLN A 118 4.64 -16.60 -12.33
C GLN A 118 4.03 -16.26 -10.97
N VAL A 119 3.24 -15.17 -10.90
CA VAL A 119 2.63 -14.69 -9.64
C VAL A 119 1.77 -15.77 -8.99
N ASN A 120 0.98 -16.51 -9.79
CA ASN A 120 0.19 -17.63 -9.26
C ASN A 120 1.06 -18.72 -8.64
N THR A 121 2.12 -19.11 -9.36
CA THR A 121 3.05 -20.12 -8.86
C THR A 121 3.72 -19.63 -7.58
N LEU A 122 4.13 -18.35 -7.54
CA LEU A 122 4.73 -17.76 -6.36
C LEU A 122 3.77 -17.76 -5.17
N ILE A 123 2.50 -17.39 -5.38
CA ILE A 123 1.47 -17.45 -4.33
C ILE A 123 1.28 -18.87 -3.82
N MET A 124 1.18 -19.86 -4.72
CA MET A 124 1.06 -21.28 -4.35
C MET A 124 2.30 -21.79 -3.59
N ASP A 125 3.48 -21.30 -3.96
CA ASP A 125 4.73 -21.68 -3.29
C ASP A 125 4.84 -21.04 -1.89
N ASP A 126 4.31 -19.83 -1.73
CA ASP A 126 4.45 -19.05 -0.50
C ASP A 126 3.49 -19.48 0.61
N PHE A 127 2.35 -20.09 0.28
CA PHE A 127 1.34 -20.47 1.27
C PHE A 127 1.23 -21.98 1.47
N LEU A 128 0.81 -22.38 2.68
CA LEU A 128 0.61 -23.80 3.07
C LEU A 128 -0.68 -24.43 2.52
N GLY A 129 -1.33 -23.78 1.57
CA GLY A 129 -2.57 -24.22 0.96
C GLY A 129 -3.21 -23.08 0.15
N ASN A 130 -4.50 -23.23 -0.18
CA ASN A 130 -5.24 -22.16 -0.82
C ASN A 130 -5.47 -21.02 0.18
N PHE A 131 -4.72 -19.94 0.05
CA PHE A 131 -5.00 -18.70 0.73
C PHE A 131 -5.94 -17.86 -0.14
N SER A 132 -7.25 -18.04 0.07
CA SER A 132 -8.31 -17.46 -0.79
C SER A 132 -8.39 -15.93 -0.70
N GLU A 133 -7.74 -15.35 0.29
CA GLU A 133 -7.66 -13.90 0.50
C GLU A 133 -6.80 -13.17 -0.54
N LEU A 134 -5.97 -13.90 -1.30
CA LEU A 134 -5.20 -13.31 -2.40
C LEU A 134 -5.86 -13.61 -3.75
N ASP A 135 -6.69 -12.71 -4.24
CA ASP A 135 -7.35 -12.83 -5.53
C ASP A 135 -6.53 -12.15 -6.65
N LEU A 136 -5.30 -12.65 -6.88
CA LEU A 136 -4.38 -12.15 -7.89
C LEU A 136 -4.08 -13.18 -9.00
N THR A 137 -4.90 -14.23 -9.08
CA THR A 137 -4.61 -15.43 -9.87
C THR A 137 -4.80 -15.27 -11.38
N SER A 138 -5.24 -14.10 -11.84
CA SER A 138 -5.38 -13.82 -13.28
C SER A 138 -4.69 -12.50 -13.65
N ASN A 139 -4.37 -12.31 -14.92
CA ASN A 139 -3.57 -11.19 -15.40
C ASN A 139 -4.23 -9.81 -15.16
N PRO A 140 -5.52 -9.60 -15.45
CA PRO A 140 -6.13 -8.28 -15.20
C PRO A 140 -6.11 -7.84 -13.73
N PRO A 141 -6.46 -8.68 -12.72
CA PRO A 141 -6.29 -8.34 -11.32
C PRO A 141 -4.86 -8.02 -10.92
N TRP A 142 -3.85 -8.77 -11.40
CA TRP A 142 -2.44 -8.48 -11.13
C TRP A 142 -2.02 -7.11 -11.67
N GLN A 143 -2.42 -6.81 -12.91
CA GLN A 143 -2.11 -5.51 -13.52
C GLN A 143 -2.73 -4.34 -12.76
N ASN A 144 -4.01 -4.45 -12.42
CA ASN A 144 -4.70 -3.42 -11.67
C ASN A 144 -4.18 -3.30 -10.23
N PHE A 145 -3.86 -4.42 -9.60
CA PHE A 145 -3.18 -4.46 -8.31
C PHE A 145 -1.87 -3.67 -8.34
N TYR A 146 -1.03 -3.90 -9.35
CA TYR A 146 0.20 -3.12 -9.50
C TYR A 146 -0.09 -1.61 -9.65
N TYR A 147 -1.10 -1.21 -10.43
CA TYR A 147 -1.44 0.22 -10.58
C TYR A 147 -1.79 0.84 -9.23
N TRP A 148 -2.56 0.14 -8.41
CA TRP A 148 -2.89 0.59 -7.06
C TRP A 148 -1.66 0.62 -6.15
N CYS A 149 -0.81 -0.40 -6.16
CA CYS A 149 0.43 -0.42 -5.39
C CYS A 149 1.36 0.74 -5.76
N ASN A 150 1.50 1.02 -7.05
CA ASN A 150 2.34 2.12 -7.54
C ASN A 150 1.76 3.49 -7.14
N TYR A 151 0.46 3.69 -7.35
CA TYR A 151 -0.23 4.93 -6.96
C TYR A 151 -0.10 5.21 -5.46
N LEU A 152 -0.29 4.20 -4.63
CA LEU A 152 -0.15 4.30 -3.18
C LEU A 152 1.30 4.37 -2.70
N GLY A 153 2.30 4.22 -3.60
CA GLY A 153 3.71 4.32 -3.27
C GLY A 153 4.29 3.09 -2.58
N PHE A 154 3.79 1.89 -2.92
CA PHE A 154 4.26 0.60 -2.40
C PHE A 154 5.00 -0.25 -3.43
N ALA A 155 4.99 0.12 -4.70
CA ALA A 155 5.68 -0.63 -5.73
C ALA A 155 6.24 0.27 -6.82
N THR A 156 7.37 -0.13 -7.36
CA THR A 156 7.99 0.49 -8.53
C THR A 156 8.24 -0.56 -9.62
N LYS A 157 8.32 -0.11 -10.88
CA LYS A 157 8.75 -0.96 -11.99
C LYS A 157 10.16 -0.65 -12.40
N SER A 158 10.90 -1.69 -12.76
CA SER A 158 12.17 -1.56 -13.47
C SER A 158 12.12 -2.35 -14.76
N TYR A 159 12.71 -1.79 -15.80
CA TYR A 159 12.89 -2.43 -17.09
C TYR A 159 14.36 -2.83 -17.21
N ILE A 160 14.64 -4.13 -17.13
CA ILE A 160 15.99 -4.66 -17.23
C ILE A 160 16.02 -5.58 -18.45
N SER A 161 16.80 -5.19 -19.45
CA SER A 161 16.83 -5.85 -20.75
C SER A 161 15.44 -5.85 -21.41
N LYS A 162 14.81 -7.01 -21.62
CA LYS A 162 13.46 -7.14 -22.21
C LYS A 162 12.37 -7.42 -21.18
N ASN A 163 12.73 -7.51 -19.91
CA ASN A 163 11.82 -7.92 -18.84
C ASN A 163 11.40 -6.74 -17.99
N THR A 164 10.19 -6.79 -17.50
CA THR A 164 9.62 -5.84 -16.55
C THR A 164 9.55 -6.50 -15.18
N TYR A 165 10.11 -5.87 -14.18
CA TYR A 165 10.10 -6.34 -12.80
C TYR A 165 9.30 -5.40 -11.91
N VAL A 166 8.48 -5.95 -11.04
CA VAL A 166 7.78 -5.21 -9.99
C VAL A 166 8.59 -5.34 -8.70
N PHE A 167 9.02 -4.21 -8.17
CA PHE A 167 9.76 -4.16 -6.91
C PHE A 167 8.84 -3.67 -5.79
N PRO A 168 8.70 -4.42 -4.69
CA PRO A 168 8.08 -3.92 -3.47
C PRO A 168 8.92 -2.77 -2.92
N ASP A 169 8.34 -1.58 -2.86
CA ASP A 169 9.05 -0.36 -2.48
C ASP A 169 8.10 0.62 -1.78
N PRO A 170 8.00 0.56 -0.44
CA PRO A 170 7.14 1.44 0.33
C PRO A 170 7.75 2.81 0.65
N THR A 171 8.80 3.24 -0.06
CA THR A 171 9.52 4.49 0.23
C THR A 171 8.59 5.69 0.31
N GLU A 172 7.73 5.88 -0.71
CA GLU A 172 6.83 7.04 -0.77
C GLU A 172 5.68 6.93 0.25
N ALA A 173 5.19 5.71 0.49
CA ALA A 173 4.17 5.47 1.50
C ALA A 173 4.68 5.80 2.91
N ILE A 174 5.89 5.35 3.26
CA ILE A 174 6.53 5.66 4.55
C ILE A 174 6.84 7.17 4.64
N HIS A 175 7.37 7.77 3.58
CA HIS A 175 7.71 9.20 3.54
C HIS A 175 6.52 10.09 3.94
N ARG A 176 5.33 9.84 3.37
CA ARG A 176 4.11 10.60 3.69
C ARG A 176 3.75 10.55 5.17
N GLU A 177 4.05 9.46 5.84
CA GLU A 177 3.70 9.30 7.26
C GLU A 177 4.75 9.83 8.24
N LEU A 178 5.99 10.13 7.80
CA LEU A 178 7.07 10.56 8.68
C LEU A 178 6.67 11.75 9.55
N SER A 179 6.15 12.80 8.95
CA SER A 179 5.76 14.03 9.68
C SER A 179 4.73 13.74 10.78
N SER A 180 3.75 12.90 10.48
CA SER A 180 2.69 12.55 11.44
C SER A 180 3.19 11.61 12.55
N ILE A 181 4.12 10.69 12.24
CA ILE A 181 4.72 9.75 13.20
C ILE A 181 5.64 10.47 14.17
N PHE A 182 6.49 11.36 13.66
CA PHE A 182 7.43 12.08 14.49
C PHE A 182 6.79 13.25 15.27
N GLY A 183 5.78 13.91 14.71
CA GLY A 183 5.13 15.07 15.35
C GLY A 183 6.15 16.12 15.76
N LYS A 184 6.30 16.30 17.09
CA LYS A 184 7.31 17.22 17.68
C LYS A 184 8.62 16.52 18.07
N THR A 185 8.65 15.20 17.99
CA THR A 185 9.82 14.39 18.38
C THR A 185 10.78 14.33 17.22
N LYS A 186 12.07 14.53 17.47
CA LYS A 186 13.09 14.45 16.41
C LYS A 186 13.67 13.04 16.22
N GLU A 187 13.63 12.22 17.26
CA GLU A 187 14.22 10.88 17.25
C GLU A 187 13.29 9.90 17.95
N LEU A 188 13.19 8.69 17.41
CA LEU A 188 12.44 7.56 17.96
C LEU A 188 13.35 6.33 18.05
N LYS A 189 13.09 5.47 19.05
CA LYS A 189 13.59 4.09 19.01
C LYS A 189 12.95 3.37 17.82
N ILE A 190 13.74 2.54 17.13
CA ILE A 190 13.27 1.87 15.91
C ILE A 190 12.01 1.03 16.13
N ASP A 191 11.92 0.36 17.27
CA ASP A 191 10.74 -0.42 17.65
C ASP A 191 9.48 0.46 17.79
N ASN A 192 9.60 1.62 18.44
CA ASN A 192 8.48 2.56 18.57
C ASN A 192 8.07 3.15 17.23
N PHE A 193 9.05 3.46 16.37
CA PHE A 193 8.78 3.93 15.00
C PHE A 193 7.90 2.94 14.25
N PHE A 194 8.27 1.65 14.24
CA PHE A 194 7.48 0.65 13.52
C PHE A 194 6.12 0.38 14.16
N LYS A 195 5.98 0.48 15.49
CA LYS A 195 4.66 0.40 16.12
C LYS A 195 3.73 1.53 15.70
N LEU A 196 4.25 2.75 15.57
CA LEU A 196 3.48 3.89 15.09
C LEU A 196 3.18 3.80 13.59
N LEU A 197 4.15 3.32 12.81
CA LEU A 197 3.99 3.10 11.37
C LEU A 197 2.93 2.04 11.09
N ALA A 198 2.92 0.95 11.84
CA ALA A 198 1.96 -0.15 11.72
C ALA A 198 0.49 0.28 11.92
N GLN A 199 0.25 1.28 12.77
CA GLN A 199 -1.09 1.86 12.97
C GLN A 199 -1.61 2.61 11.74
N LYS A 200 -0.70 3.08 10.88
CA LYS A 200 -1.01 3.83 9.67
C LYS A 200 -0.89 2.99 8.40
N ILE A 201 0.03 2.05 8.39
CA ILE A 201 0.36 1.17 7.26
C ILE A 201 0.41 -0.28 7.77
N PRO A 202 -0.74 -0.94 7.90
CA PRO A 202 -0.85 -2.27 8.53
C PRO A 202 -0.20 -3.41 7.72
N VAL A 203 0.33 -3.13 6.54
CA VAL A 203 1.00 -4.08 5.65
C VAL A 203 2.51 -4.17 5.85
N LEU A 204 3.08 -3.31 6.72
CA LEU A 204 4.51 -3.31 7.06
C LEU A 204 4.76 -3.94 8.43
N GLU A 205 6.00 -3.89 8.92
CA GLU A 205 6.44 -4.49 10.19
C GLU A 205 5.48 -4.14 11.34
N TYR A 206 5.14 -5.14 12.17
CA TYR A 206 4.14 -5.09 13.26
C TYR A 206 2.68 -4.87 12.82
N GLY A 207 2.42 -4.65 11.54
CA GLY A 207 1.07 -4.40 11.04
C GLY A 207 0.17 -5.63 11.09
N SER A 208 -1.12 -5.42 11.33
CA SER A 208 -2.11 -6.50 11.49
C SER A 208 -2.26 -7.35 10.23
N ALA A 209 -2.33 -6.72 9.05
CA ALA A 209 -2.42 -7.44 7.78
C ALA A 209 -1.16 -8.25 7.47
N ARG A 210 0.04 -7.68 7.76
CA ARG A 210 1.29 -8.40 7.61
C ARG A 210 1.35 -9.62 8.53
N ASN A 211 0.99 -9.47 9.81
CA ASN A 211 1.01 -10.58 10.76
C ASN A 211 0.12 -11.72 10.28
N LYS A 212 -1.09 -11.41 9.81
CA LYS A 212 -2.01 -12.42 9.26
C LYS A 212 -1.40 -13.15 8.04
N ILE A 213 -0.70 -12.46 7.16
CA ILE A 213 0.00 -13.07 6.02
C ILE A 213 1.11 -13.98 6.53
N MET A 214 1.97 -13.49 7.43
CA MET A 214 3.12 -14.25 7.97
C MET A 214 2.70 -15.55 8.69
N GLU A 215 1.56 -15.55 9.37
CA GLU A 215 1.00 -16.73 10.03
C GLU A 215 0.58 -17.84 9.07
N ASN A 216 0.31 -17.50 7.81
CA ASN A 216 -0.17 -18.41 6.78
C ASN A 216 0.90 -18.74 5.71
N THR A 217 2.07 -18.13 5.76
CA THR A 217 3.17 -18.39 4.83
C THR A 217 4.05 -19.54 5.29
N ARG A 218 4.73 -20.16 4.32
CA ARG A 218 5.76 -21.18 4.59
C ARG A 218 6.98 -20.55 5.27
N GLU A 219 7.74 -21.36 5.99
CA GLU A 219 8.93 -20.93 6.74
C GLU A 219 9.97 -20.19 5.88
N GLY A 220 10.04 -20.46 4.58
CA GLY A 220 10.99 -19.82 3.67
C GLY A 220 10.85 -18.30 3.49
N LEU A 221 9.69 -17.73 3.86
CA LEU A 221 9.46 -16.29 3.91
C LEU A 221 9.61 -15.72 5.33
N SER A 222 9.82 -16.58 6.33
CA SER A 222 10.03 -16.14 7.71
C SER A 222 11.33 -15.35 7.82
N LEU A 223 11.22 -14.14 8.36
CA LEU A 223 12.38 -13.33 8.69
C LEU A 223 12.96 -13.76 10.03
N ALA A 224 14.28 -13.68 10.17
CA ALA A 224 14.93 -13.83 11.46
C ALA A 224 14.38 -12.76 12.44
N LYS A 225 14.40 -13.11 13.73
CA LYS A 225 13.96 -12.17 14.77
C LYS A 225 14.71 -10.84 14.65
N ASN A 226 13.96 -9.75 14.67
CA ASN A 226 14.48 -8.39 14.52
C ASN A 226 15.09 -8.05 13.13
N GLN A 227 14.80 -8.84 12.12
CA GLN A 227 15.17 -8.53 10.74
C GLN A 227 14.03 -7.80 10.03
N LEU A 228 14.35 -6.72 9.32
CA LEU A 228 13.40 -6.01 8.47
C LEU A 228 13.24 -6.74 7.12
N SER A 229 12.06 -6.62 6.52
CA SER A 229 11.82 -7.11 5.17
C SER A 229 12.71 -6.40 4.16
N PHE A 230 12.90 -7.05 3.01
CA PHE A 230 13.63 -6.44 1.89
C PHE A 230 13.01 -5.09 1.50
N ALA A 231 11.69 -5.03 1.34
CA ALA A 231 10.98 -3.81 0.97
C ALA A 231 11.21 -2.66 1.96
N THR A 232 11.06 -2.92 3.26
CA THR A 232 11.26 -1.91 4.30
C THR A 232 12.74 -1.50 4.43
N SER A 233 13.66 -2.46 4.32
CA SER A 233 15.10 -2.18 4.30
C SER A 233 15.47 -1.23 3.17
N LEU A 234 14.99 -1.51 1.96
CA LEU A 234 15.19 -0.67 0.78
C LEU A 234 14.62 0.74 0.99
N ALA A 235 13.41 0.83 1.52
CA ALA A 235 12.74 2.11 1.76
C ALA A 235 13.50 2.97 2.76
N LEU A 236 13.93 2.42 3.90
CA LEU A 236 14.69 3.17 4.89
C LEU A 236 16.02 3.68 4.33
N LEU A 237 16.76 2.84 3.60
CA LEU A 237 18.02 3.25 2.96
C LEU A 237 17.80 4.35 1.92
N ARG A 238 16.73 4.30 1.14
CA ARG A 238 16.37 5.36 0.19
C ARG A 238 16.01 6.67 0.88
N LEU A 239 15.24 6.62 1.95
CA LEU A 239 14.88 7.79 2.75
C LEU A 239 16.11 8.43 3.40
N GLU A 240 17.03 7.62 3.93
CA GLU A 240 18.31 8.11 4.47
C GLU A 240 19.17 8.73 3.37
N LYS A 241 19.30 8.08 2.21
CA LYS A 241 20.05 8.62 1.06
C LYS A 241 19.48 9.96 0.55
N ARG A 242 18.17 10.17 0.69
CA ARG A 242 17.50 11.44 0.37
C ARG A 242 17.69 12.50 1.46
N GLY A 243 18.31 12.17 2.59
CA GLY A 243 18.51 13.07 3.73
C GLY A 243 17.24 13.37 4.53
N LEU A 244 16.22 12.53 4.40
CA LEU A 244 14.94 12.69 5.10
C LEU A 244 14.96 12.09 6.50
N ILE A 245 15.75 11.04 6.69
CA ILE A 245 15.96 10.38 7.97
C ILE A 245 17.45 10.12 8.19
N VAL A 246 17.82 9.86 9.45
CA VAL A 246 19.14 9.36 9.86
C VAL A 246 18.93 8.10 10.69
N LEU A 247 19.61 7.03 10.32
CA LEU A 247 19.54 5.73 11.00
C LEU A 247 20.81 5.55 11.85
N THR A 248 20.65 5.31 13.15
CA THR A 248 21.76 5.18 14.08
C THR A 248 21.66 3.91 14.91
N GLN A 249 22.81 3.40 15.33
CA GLN A 249 22.93 2.34 16.32
C GLN A 249 23.44 2.98 17.62
N LYS A 250 22.74 2.76 18.73
CA LYS A 250 23.16 3.14 20.07
C LYS A 250 23.29 1.86 20.91
N SER A 251 24.27 1.82 21.80
CA SER A 251 24.42 0.72 22.74
C SER A 251 23.18 0.60 23.64
N ASP A 252 22.90 -0.61 24.09
CA ASP A 252 21.84 -0.94 25.06
C ASP A 252 20.38 -0.72 24.61
N ALA A 253 20.14 -0.58 23.30
CA ALA A 253 18.80 -0.44 22.74
C ALA A 253 18.40 -1.67 21.90
N THR A 254 17.11 -2.01 21.92
CA THR A 254 16.53 -2.99 20.98
C THR A 254 16.87 -2.56 19.57
N SER A 255 17.46 -3.45 18.80
CA SER A 255 17.94 -3.19 17.44
C SER A 255 17.20 -4.04 16.42
N MET A 256 17.17 -3.54 15.20
CA MET A 256 16.71 -4.24 14.00
C MET A 256 17.81 -4.28 12.96
N THR A 257 17.76 -5.30 12.11
CA THR A 257 18.75 -5.52 11.04
C THR A 257 18.13 -5.11 9.69
N ILE A 258 18.76 -4.17 9.03
CA ILE A 258 18.53 -3.84 7.61
C ILE A 258 19.34 -4.83 6.78
N LYS A 259 18.68 -5.55 5.89
CA LYS A 259 19.33 -6.40 4.90
C LYS A 259 19.81 -5.57 3.71
N THR A 260 21.05 -5.76 3.32
CA THR A 260 21.59 -5.22 2.08
C THR A 260 22.26 -6.33 1.27
N SER A 261 22.57 -6.06 0.00
CA SER A 261 23.28 -7.02 -0.87
C SER A 261 24.75 -7.24 -0.49
N THR A 262 25.33 -6.34 0.28
CA THR A 262 26.77 -6.35 0.61
C THR A 262 27.03 -6.62 2.09
N GLU A 263 26.31 -5.96 2.99
CA GLU A 263 26.51 -6.06 4.43
C GLU A 263 25.23 -5.72 5.19
N ASP A 264 24.94 -6.50 6.24
CA ASP A 264 23.81 -6.23 7.11
C ASP A 264 24.11 -5.06 8.05
N ARG A 265 23.18 -4.11 8.17
CA ARG A 265 23.32 -2.94 9.04
C ARG A 265 22.38 -3.02 10.23
N ILE A 266 22.94 -2.90 11.42
CA ILE A 266 22.15 -2.88 12.67
C ILE A 266 21.74 -1.43 12.98
N ILE A 267 20.47 -1.21 13.29
CA ILE A 267 19.91 0.09 13.67
C ILE A 267 19.08 -0.02 14.93
N SER A 268 19.10 1.00 15.77
CA SER A 268 18.30 1.07 16.99
C SER A 268 17.45 2.33 17.11
N HIS A 269 17.81 3.38 16.38
CA HIS A 269 17.11 4.66 16.37
C HIS A 269 16.96 5.20 14.95
N ILE A 270 15.93 6.00 14.78
CA ILE A 270 15.62 6.74 13.57
C ILE A 270 15.34 8.19 13.93
N SER A 271 15.98 9.13 13.25
CA SER A 271 15.76 10.57 13.40
C SER A 271 15.14 11.13 12.12
N TYR A 272 14.18 12.03 12.25
CA TYR A 272 13.56 12.73 11.14
C TYR A 272 14.23 14.08 10.92
N VAL A 273 14.73 14.30 9.71
CA VAL A 273 15.46 15.52 9.31
C VAL A 273 14.56 16.46 8.51
N GLY A 274 13.32 16.05 8.22
CA GLY A 274 12.39 16.79 7.36
C GLY A 274 12.19 18.25 7.81
N LYS A 275 12.06 19.10 6.81
CA LYS A 275 11.81 20.54 6.95
C LYS A 275 10.34 20.81 7.23
#